data_3d0a7d52e5679834e662534205044c40
#
_entry.id   3d0a7d52e5679834e662534205044c40
#
_cell.length_a   1.000
_cell.length_b   1.000
_cell.length_c   1.000
_cell.angle_alpha   90.00
_cell.angle_beta   90.00
_cell.angle_gamma   90.00
#
_symmetry.space_group_name_H-M   'P 1'
#
loop_
_entity.id
_entity.type
_entity.pdbx_description
1 polymer ?
#
loop_
_entity_poly.entity_id
_entity_poly.type
_entity_poly.pdbx_seq_one_letter_code
_entity_poly.pdbx_strand_id
1 'polypeptide(L)'
;ASLVADALALRGYAQADAAQRRQQAWESSCGPMLAGMSRATEIRRGVMTVIVGSSMAMQEVSLQKETLLQRIRQELPEQKIRDLRFRVGRLDS
;
A
#
# COMPACT_ATOMS: atom_id res chain seq x y z
N ALA A 1 22.37 22.96 12.25
CA ALA A 1 21.68 22.49 11.07
C ALA A 1 20.87 23.62 10.43
N SER A 2 20.89 23.69 9.15
CA SER A 2 20.20 24.73 8.39
C SER A 2 18.71 24.40 8.29
N LEU A 3 17.86 25.41 8.54
CA LEU A 3 16.41 25.24 8.39
C LEU A 3 16.04 24.89 6.94
N VAL A 4 16.79 25.40 5.97
CA VAL A 4 16.54 25.13 4.56
C VAL A 4 16.83 23.65 4.26
N ALA A 5 17.95 23.15 4.78
CA ALA A 5 18.30 21.74 4.59
C ALA A 5 17.28 20.83 5.26
N ASP A 6 16.82 21.22 6.46
CA ASP A 6 15.81 20.44 7.17
C ASP A 6 14.49 20.43 6.41
N ALA A 7 14.09 21.57 5.83
CA ALA A 7 12.86 21.65 5.04
C ALA A 7 12.92 20.77 3.79
N LEU A 8 14.06 20.73 3.12
CA LEU A 8 14.23 19.87 1.95
C LEU A 8 14.24 18.39 2.33
N ALA A 9 14.88 18.07 3.44
CA ALA A 9 14.87 16.71 3.96
C ALA A 9 13.46 16.27 4.34
N LEU A 10 12.66 17.17 4.93
CA LEU A 10 11.29 16.89 5.31
C LEU A 10 10.41 16.58 4.09
N ARG A 11 10.63 17.26 2.97
CA ARG A 11 9.87 16.97 1.74
C ARG A 11 10.15 15.56 1.26
N GLY A 12 11.40 15.16 1.21
CA GLY A 12 11.77 13.81 0.81
C GLY A 12 11.25 12.78 1.80
N TYR A 13 11.34 13.06 3.07
CA TYR A 13 10.81 12.20 4.11
C TYR A 13 9.29 12.05 4.03
N ALA A 14 8.59 13.15 3.76
CA ALA A 14 7.13 13.10 3.71
C ALA A 14 6.64 12.16 2.60
N GLN A 15 7.28 12.20 1.42
CA GLN A 15 6.90 11.34 0.31
C GLN A 15 7.29 9.88 0.59
N ALA A 16 8.50 9.66 1.10
CA ALA A 16 8.96 8.33 1.47
C ALA A 16 8.12 7.76 2.61
N ASP A 17 7.78 8.61 3.58
CA ASP A 17 6.97 8.21 4.72
C ASP A 17 5.56 7.82 4.28
N ALA A 18 4.95 8.56 3.37
CA ALA A 18 3.63 8.24 2.84
C ALA A 18 3.62 6.90 2.11
N ALA A 19 4.62 6.65 1.27
CA ALA A 19 4.74 5.38 0.55
C ALA A 19 5.00 4.23 1.52
N GLN A 20 5.88 4.45 2.50
CA GLN A 20 6.21 3.44 3.49
C GLN A 20 5.00 3.15 4.39
N ARG A 21 4.30 4.18 4.81
CA ARG A 21 3.09 4.02 5.62
C ARG A 21 2.01 3.24 4.88
N ARG A 22 1.84 3.53 3.59
CA ARG A 22 0.89 2.81 2.76
C ARG A 22 1.26 1.33 2.66
N GLN A 23 2.54 1.03 2.43
CA GLN A 23 3.01 -0.34 2.36
C GLN A 23 2.88 -1.06 3.69
N GLN A 24 3.22 -0.38 4.79
CA GLN A 24 3.08 -0.96 6.13
C GLN A 24 1.63 -1.27 6.46
N ALA A 25 0.72 -0.38 6.09
CA ALA A 25 -0.70 -0.59 6.29
C ALA A 25 -1.19 -1.80 5.49
N TRP A 26 -0.72 -1.93 4.26
CA TRP A 26 -1.05 -3.08 3.43
C TRP A 26 -0.52 -4.37 4.03
N GLU A 27 0.73 -4.37 4.48
CA GLU A 27 1.34 -5.54 5.11
C GLU A 27 0.59 -5.95 6.37
N SER A 28 0.18 -4.99 7.18
CA SER A 28 -0.61 -5.27 8.39
C SER A 28 -1.98 -5.84 8.04
N SER A 29 -2.54 -5.44 6.91
CA SER A 29 -3.86 -5.88 6.47
C SER A 29 -3.84 -7.29 5.90
N CYS A 30 -2.83 -7.63 5.12
CA CYS A 30 -2.80 -8.92 4.39
C CYS A 30 -1.94 -9.98 5.07
N GLY A 31 -1.10 -9.63 6.01
CA GLY A 31 -0.22 -10.56 6.70
C GLY A 31 1.09 -10.80 5.96
N PRO A 32 2.06 -11.44 6.64
CA PRO A 32 3.43 -11.54 6.11
C PRO A 32 3.55 -12.33 4.81
N MET A 33 2.73 -13.36 4.62
CA MET A 33 2.83 -14.17 3.41
C MET A 33 2.46 -13.36 2.17
N LEU A 34 1.29 -12.74 2.18
CA LEU A 34 0.84 -11.93 1.06
C LEU A 34 1.63 -10.64 0.93
N ALA A 35 2.12 -10.11 2.04
CA ALA A 35 2.98 -8.92 2.02
C ALA A 35 4.25 -9.15 1.22
N GLY A 36 4.82 -10.35 1.31
CA GLY A 36 6.01 -10.71 0.55
C GLY A 36 5.77 -10.90 -0.94
N MET A 37 4.50 -11.03 -1.36
CA MET A 37 4.12 -11.29 -2.74
C MET A 37 3.35 -10.15 -3.37
N SER A 38 3.25 -9.01 -2.70
CA SER A 38 2.42 -7.91 -3.18
C SER A 38 2.96 -6.58 -2.67
N ARG A 39 2.54 -5.50 -3.34
CA ARG A 39 2.96 -4.15 -2.96
C ARG A 39 1.88 -3.14 -3.28
N ALA A 40 1.53 -2.31 -2.29
CA ALA A 40 0.62 -1.21 -2.48
C ALA A 40 1.37 -0.08 -3.20
N THR A 41 0.82 0.40 -4.32
CA THR A 41 1.51 1.36 -5.16
C THR A 41 0.95 2.76 -5.06
N GLU A 42 -0.36 2.91 -5.11
CA GLU A 42 -0.97 4.24 -5.05
C GLU A 42 -2.38 4.16 -4.50
N ILE A 43 -2.85 5.31 -4.02
CA ILE A 43 -4.25 5.48 -3.64
C ILE A 43 -4.75 6.67 -4.45
N ARG A 44 -5.78 6.43 -5.24
CA ARG A 44 -6.34 7.46 -6.12
C ARG A 44 -7.86 7.39 -6.05
N ARG A 45 -8.48 8.48 -5.64
CA ARG A 45 -9.94 8.59 -5.51
C ARG A 45 -10.56 7.49 -4.65
N GLY A 46 -9.85 7.13 -3.58
CA GLY A 46 -10.31 6.08 -2.67
C GLY A 46 -10.05 4.66 -3.15
N VAL A 47 -9.38 4.48 -4.28
CA VAL A 47 -9.01 3.16 -4.79
C VAL A 47 -7.52 2.94 -4.58
N MET A 48 -7.17 1.89 -3.84
CA MET A 48 -5.78 1.52 -3.64
C MET A 48 -5.40 0.43 -4.63
N THR A 49 -4.35 0.68 -5.39
CA THR A 49 -3.82 -0.29 -6.35
C THR A 49 -2.71 -1.11 -5.70
N VAL A 50 -2.79 -2.42 -5.85
CA VAL A 50 -1.82 -3.36 -5.31
C VAL A 50 -1.29 -4.21 -6.45
N ILE A 51 0.03 -4.22 -6.60
CA ILE A 51 0.71 -5.10 -7.56
C ILE A 51 0.96 -6.43 -6.87
N VAL A 52 0.64 -7.51 -7.57
CA VAL A 52 0.79 -8.87 -7.08
C VAL A 52 1.77 -9.60 -7.97
N GLY A 53 2.69 -10.35 -7.37
CA GLY A 53 3.81 -10.94 -8.09
C GLY A 53 3.51 -12.20 -8.89
N SER A 54 2.33 -12.78 -8.70
CA SER A 54 1.96 -14.02 -9.40
C SER A 54 0.46 -14.17 -9.50
N SER A 55 0.04 -15.06 -10.42
CA SER A 55 -1.39 -15.38 -10.57
C SER A 55 -1.95 -16.06 -9.33
N MET A 56 -1.14 -16.84 -8.66
CA MET A 56 -1.54 -17.51 -7.42
C MET A 56 -1.85 -16.50 -6.32
N ALA A 57 -0.95 -15.51 -6.15
CA ALA A 57 -1.17 -14.44 -5.18
C ALA A 57 -2.37 -13.59 -5.57
N MET A 58 -2.58 -13.35 -6.88
CA MET A 58 -3.74 -12.63 -7.37
C MET A 58 -5.04 -13.34 -6.97
N GLN A 59 -5.09 -14.64 -7.12
CA GLN A 59 -6.25 -15.43 -6.74
C GLN A 59 -6.52 -15.30 -5.24
N GLU A 60 -5.46 -15.39 -4.45
CA GLU A 60 -5.58 -15.33 -2.99
C GLU A 60 -6.10 -13.97 -2.52
N VAL A 61 -5.52 -12.87 -3.02
CA VAL A 61 -5.99 -11.54 -2.62
C VAL A 61 -7.41 -11.26 -3.13
N SER A 62 -7.75 -11.80 -4.29
CA SER A 62 -9.10 -11.62 -4.85
C SER A 62 -10.14 -12.30 -3.98
N LEU A 63 -9.83 -13.49 -3.47
CA LEU A 63 -10.73 -14.21 -2.57
C LEU A 63 -10.93 -13.49 -1.25
N GLN A 64 -9.92 -12.75 -0.79
CA GLN A 64 -9.96 -12.04 0.47
C GLN A 64 -10.24 -10.55 0.33
N LYS A 65 -10.64 -10.11 -0.86
CA LYS A 65 -10.75 -8.68 -1.17
C LYS A 65 -11.58 -7.91 -0.15
N GLU A 66 -12.75 -8.42 0.22
CA GLU A 66 -13.62 -7.73 1.17
C GLU A 66 -12.98 -7.59 2.54
N THR A 67 -12.37 -8.66 3.03
CA THR A 67 -11.69 -8.64 4.31
C THR A 67 -10.51 -7.69 4.28
N LEU A 68 -9.73 -7.73 3.20
CA LEU A 68 -8.57 -6.85 3.03
C LEU A 68 -9.00 -5.40 2.95
N LEU A 69 -10.09 -5.13 2.24
CA LEU A 69 -10.62 -3.77 2.13
C LEU A 69 -11.02 -3.22 3.50
N GLN A 70 -11.73 -4.02 4.29
CA GLN A 70 -12.11 -3.60 5.63
C GLN A 70 -10.91 -3.32 6.52
N ARG A 71 -9.90 -4.17 6.43
CA ARG A 71 -8.69 -4.00 7.24
C ARG A 71 -7.90 -2.76 6.83
N ILE A 72 -7.71 -2.54 5.52
CA ILE A 72 -6.96 -1.38 5.06
C ILE A 72 -7.68 -0.08 5.39
N ARG A 73 -9.01 -0.09 5.40
CA ARG A 73 -9.79 1.09 5.80
C ARG A 73 -9.56 1.43 7.27
N GLN A 74 -9.35 0.44 8.11
CA GLN A 74 -9.03 0.65 9.52
C GLN A 74 -7.61 1.14 9.71
N GLU A 75 -6.68 0.68 8.87
CA GLU A 75 -5.28 1.10 8.96
C GLU A 75 -5.06 2.52 8.43
N LEU A 76 -5.81 2.92 7.41
CA LEU A 76 -5.67 4.22 6.78
C LEU A 76 -7.02 4.94 6.68
N PRO A 77 -7.63 5.26 7.83
CA PRO A 77 -8.98 5.86 7.81
C PRO A 77 -9.00 7.22 7.12
N GLU A 78 -7.90 7.98 7.17
CA GLU A 78 -7.81 9.30 6.56
C GLU A 78 -7.80 9.24 5.04
N GLN A 79 -7.49 8.10 4.44
CA GLN A 79 -7.45 7.94 2.99
C GLN A 79 -8.82 7.65 2.39
N LYS A 80 -9.80 7.33 3.22
CA LYS A 80 -11.17 7.06 2.79
C LYS A 80 -11.22 6.04 1.65
N ILE A 81 -10.53 4.92 1.84
CA ILE A 81 -10.43 3.88 0.84
C ILE A 81 -11.78 3.20 0.68
N ARG A 82 -12.26 3.13 -0.57
CA ARG A 82 -13.54 2.51 -0.89
C ARG A 82 -13.41 1.25 -1.70
N ASP A 83 -12.24 1.00 -2.30
CA ASP A 83 -12.03 -0.20 -3.12
C ASP A 83 -10.55 -0.52 -3.24
N LEU A 84 -10.28 -1.77 -3.61
CA LEU A 84 -8.94 -2.26 -3.90
C LEU A 84 -8.89 -2.73 -5.33
N ARG A 85 -7.79 -2.43 -6.03
CA ARG A 85 -7.53 -2.90 -7.38
C ARG A 85 -6.25 -3.71 -7.36
N PHE A 86 -6.32 -4.94 -7.86
CA PHE A 86 -5.16 -5.83 -7.91
C PHE A 86 -4.69 -5.99 -9.35
N ARG A 87 -3.38 -5.96 -9.55
CA ARG A 87 -2.77 -6.15 -10.85
C ARG A 87 -1.56 -7.06 -10.70
N VAL A 88 -1.40 -8.00 -11.65
CA VAL A 88 -0.18 -8.83 -11.68
C VAL A 88 0.93 -8.02 -12.33
N GLY A 89 2.09 -8.03 -11.71
CA GLY A 89 3.23 -7.28 -12.22
C GLY A 89 4.49 -7.60 -11.44
N ARG A 90 5.56 -6.91 -11.79
CA ARG A 90 6.83 -7.09 -11.09
C ARG A 90 6.81 -6.35 -9.77
N LEU A 91 7.39 -6.99 -8.75
CA LEU A 91 7.51 -6.39 -7.42
C LEU A 91 8.84 -5.69 -7.22
N ASP A 92 9.84 -6.03 -8.00
CA ASP A 92 11.13 -5.36 -7.96
C ASP A 92 10.99 -3.97 -8.63
N SER A 93 11.43 -2.99 -7.94
CA SER A 93 11.37 -1.62 -8.43
C SER A 93 12.41 -1.36 -9.51
#